data_2811cfdcb3c3de389b442619091f6a3b
#
_entry.id   2811cfdcb3c3de389b442619091f6a3b
#
_cell.length_a   1.000
_cell.length_b   1.000
_cell.length_c   1.000
_cell.angle_alpha   90.00
_cell.angle_beta   90.00
_cell.angle_gamma   90.00
#
_symmetry.space_group_name_H-M   'P 1'
#
loop_
_entity.id
_entity.type
_entity.pdbx_description
1 polymer ?
#
loop_
_entity_poly.entity_id
_entity_poly.type
_entity_poly.pdbx_seq_one_letter_code
_entity_poly.pdbx_strand_id
1 'polypeptide(L)'
;MTVRVVLADDQALLRKGFRMILEAEDGIEIVGEAADGSDAVRLVELYRPDVVLMDVRMPVLDGIEATRAITTSPSGGDTRVLILTTFDLDEYAFSALRAGASGFLLKDVPPAELVGAIKTVARGDAVVSPRVTRRLLEEYSDQL
;
A
#
# COMPACT_ATOMS: atom_id res chain seq x y z
N MET A 1 -18.88 -7.42 -5.27
CA MET A 1 -17.52 -7.97 -5.35
C MET A 1 -16.71 -7.51 -4.14
N THR A 2 -16.04 -8.44 -3.49
CA THR A 2 -15.31 -8.13 -2.25
C THR A 2 -13.82 -7.96 -2.56
N VAL A 3 -13.25 -6.86 -2.08
CA VAL A 3 -11.81 -6.59 -2.16
C VAL A 3 -11.15 -7.18 -0.93
N ARG A 4 -10.21 -8.10 -1.13
CA ARG A 4 -9.48 -8.77 -0.04
C ARG A 4 -8.19 -8.00 0.23
N VAL A 5 -7.98 -7.62 1.50
CA VAL A 5 -6.92 -6.68 1.88
C VAL A 5 -6.04 -7.28 2.99
N VAL A 6 -4.74 -7.10 2.86
CA VAL A 6 -3.77 -7.33 3.93
C VAL A 6 -3.30 -5.97 4.44
N LEU A 7 -3.26 -5.82 5.77
CA LEU A 7 -2.71 -4.63 6.42
C LEU A 7 -1.30 -4.92 6.91
N ALA A 8 -0.34 -4.11 6.52
CA ALA A 8 1.06 -4.26 6.94
C ALA A 8 1.55 -2.96 7.56
N ASP A 9 1.68 -2.94 8.89
CA ASP A 9 2.11 -1.79 9.67
C ASP A 9 2.65 -2.29 11.01
N ASP A 10 3.83 -1.83 11.41
CA ASP A 10 4.43 -2.26 12.67
C ASP A 10 3.79 -1.60 13.91
N GLN A 11 3.01 -0.54 13.71
CA GLN A 11 2.30 0.13 14.79
C GLN A 11 0.93 -0.52 15.01
N ALA A 12 0.85 -1.38 16.03
CA ALA A 12 -0.35 -2.17 16.28
C ALA A 12 -1.61 -1.33 16.47
N LEU A 13 -1.48 -0.17 17.12
CA LEU A 13 -2.64 0.71 17.37
C LEU A 13 -3.18 1.32 16.08
N LEU A 14 -2.30 1.80 15.20
CA LEU A 14 -2.69 2.33 13.90
C LEU A 14 -3.31 1.24 13.03
N ARG A 15 -2.70 0.07 13.00
CA ARG A 15 -3.21 -1.08 12.25
C ARG A 15 -4.63 -1.44 12.70
N LYS A 16 -4.86 -1.44 14.00
CA LYS A 16 -6.18 -1.71 14.56
C LYS A 16 -7.20 -0.65 14.14
N GLY A 17 -6.79 0.62 14.13
CA GLY A 17 -7.64 1.71 13.68
C GLY A 17 -8.04 1.58 12.22
N PHE A 18 -7.10 1.28 11.35
CA PHE A 18 -7.38 1.06 9.94
C PHE A 18 -8.28 -0.15 9.74
N ARG A 19 -8.04 -1.22 10.49
CA ARG A 19 -8.89 -2.41 10.44
C ARG A 19 -10.35 -2.07 10.76
N MET A 20 -10.58 -1.29 11.82
CA MET A 20 -11.94 -0.88 12.19
C MET A 20 -12.62 -0.07 11.09
N ILE A 21 -11.89 0.86 10.47
CA ILE A 21 -12.42 1.68 9.37
C ILE A 21 -12.81 0.79 8.19
N LEU A 22 -11.93 -0.12 7.81
CA LEU A 22 -12.12 -0.94 6.62
C LEU A 22 -13.18 -2.03 6.82
N GLU A 23 -13.25 -2.63 8.00
CA GLU A 23 -14.27 -3.64 8.31
C GLU A 23 -15.67 -3.05 8.33
N ALA A 24 -15.81 -1.76 8.58
CA ALA A 24 -17.12 -1.09 8.56
C ALA A 24 -17.65 -0.88 7.13
N GLU A 25 -16.78 -1.06 6.11
CA GLU A 25 -17.16 -0.87 4.72
C GLU A 25 -17.62 -2.16 4.07
N ASP A 26 -18.77 -2.09 3.40
CA ASP A 26 -19.23 -3.19 2.56
C ASP A 26 -18.28 -3.36 1.37
N GLY A 27 -17.96 -4.60 1.05
CA GLY A 27 -17.11 -4.90 -0.09
C GLY A 27 -15.62 -4.91 0.21
N ILE A 28 -15.22 -4.77 1.48
CA ILE A 28 -13.82 -4.91 1.90
C ILE A 28 -13.72 -5.99 2.97
N GLU A 29 -12.77 -6.92 2.79
CA GLU A 29 -12.50 -7.99 3.74
C GLU A 29 -11.02 -7.97 4.10
N ILE A 30 -10.70 -7.88 5.40
CA ILE A 30 -9.33 -7.98 5.88
C ILE A 30 -8.99 -9.45 6.04
N VAL A 31 -8.04 -9.94 5.25
CA VAL A 31 -7.66 -11.35 5.26
C VAL A 31 -6.39 -11.62 6.07
N GLY A 32 -5.66 -10.59 6.45
CA GLY A 32 -4.47 -10.75 7.28
C GLY A 32 -3.87 -9.44 7.73
N GLU A 33 -3.03 -9.52 8.76
CA GLU A 33 -2.29 -8.39 9.29
C GLU A 33 -0.83 -8.78 9.47
N ALA A 34 0.08 -7.89 9.11
CA ALA A 34 1.50 -8.08 9.25
C ALA A 34 2.12 -6.93 10.03
N ALA A 35 3.09 -7.23 10.87
CA ALA A 35 3.84 -6.24 11.65
C ALA A 35 5.22 -5.95 11.05
N ASP A 36 5.60 -6.66 10.01
CA ASP A 36 6.87 -6.44 9.30
C ASP A 36 6.72 -6.84 7.82
N GLY A 37 7.71 -6.47 7.02
CA GLY A 37 7.66 -6.71 5.58
C GLY A 37 7.76 -8.18 5.21
N SER A 38 8.50 -8.97 5.97
CA SER A 38 8.63 -10.41 5.71
C SER A 38 7.29 -11.13 5.88
N ASP A 39 6.56 -10.80 6.95
CA ASP A 39 5.22 -11.32 7.18
C ASP A 39 4.24 -10.88 6.08
N ALA A 40 4.36 -9.63 5.63
CA ALA A 40 3.52 -9.13 4.53
C ALA A 40 3.71 -9.97 3.27
N VAL A 41 4.96 -10.24 2.89
CA VAL A 41 5.26 -11.08 1.72
C VAL A 41 4.68 -12.48 1.90
N ARG A 42 4.86 -13.07 3.07
CA ARG A 42 4.34 -14.41 3.39
C ARG A 42 2.81 -14.47 3.28
N LEU A 43 2.13 -13.45 3.80
CA LEU A 43 0.66 -13.39 3.74
C LEU A 43 0.14 -13.22 2.32
N VAL A 44 0.85 -12.47 1.48
CA VAL A 44 0.50 -12.34 0.07
C VAL A 44 0.59 -13.69 -0.65
N GLU A 45 1.65 -14.44 -0.40
CA GLU A 45 1.81 -15.77 -0.98
C GLU A 45 0.72 -16.73 -0.52
N LEU A 46 0.34 -16.63 0.75
CA LEU A 46 -0.62 -17.54 1.38
C LEU A 46 -2.05 -17.22 0.99
N TYR A 47 -2.44 -15.95 1.02
CA TYR A 47 -3.84 -15.55 0.83
C TYR A 47 -4.13 -14.89 -0.51
N ARG A 48 -3.12 -14.46 -1.22
CA ARG A 48 -3.25 -13.76 -2.52
C ARG A 48 -4.32 -12.66 -2.47
N PRO A 49 -4.12 -11.64 -1.62
CA PRO A 49 -5.10 -10.56 -1.52
C PRO A 49 -5.12 -9.72 -2.78
N ASP A 50 -6.18 -8.93 -2.94
CA ASP A 50 -6.27 -7.98 -4.04
C ASP A 50 -5.38 -6.77 -3.80
N VAL A 51 -5.30 -6.30 -2.54
CA VAL A 51 -4.55 -5.10 -2.17
C VAL A 51 -3.81 -5.35 -0.86
N VAL A 52 -2.57 -4.87 -0.79
CA VAL A 52 -1.82 -4.74 0.47
C VAL A 52 -1.73 -3.27 0.79
N LEU A 53 -2.21 -2.87 1.97
CA LEU A 53 -1.89 -1.56 2.55
C LEU A 53 -0.56 -1.69 3.26
N MET A 54 0.45 -0.99 2.76
CA MET A 54 1.83 -1.22 3.17
C MET A 54 2.46 0.05 3.74
N ASP A 55 2.87 -0.02 5.01
CA ASP A 55 3.70 1.01 5.60
C ASP A 55 5.13 0.87 5.06
N VAL A 56 5.86 1.99 4.99
CA VAL A 56 7.25 1.99 4.50
C VAL A 56 8.20 1.49 5.57
N ARG A 57 8.12 2.07 6.78
CA ARG A 57 9.08 1.75 7.85
C ARG A 57 8.59 0.60 8.72
N MET A 58 9.15 -0.57 8.46
CA MET A 58 8.86 -1.77 9.22
C MET A 58 10.15 -2.53 9.49
N PRO A 59 10.23 -3.27 10.61
CA PRO A 59 11.41 -4.08 10.90
C PRO A 59 11.52 -5.30 9.99
N VAL A 60 12.67 -5.95 10.00
CA VAL A 60 13.01 -7.15 9.24
C VAL A 60 13.14 -6.88 7.75
N LEU A 61 12.08 -6.42 7.12
CA LEU A 61 12.04 -6.04 5.72
C LEU A 61 11.12 -4.82 5.61
N ASP A 62 11.62 -3.70 5.08
CA ASP A 62 10.79 -2.51 4.96
C ASP A 62 9.73 -2.65 3.86
N GLY A 63 8.79 -1.70 3.83
CA GLY A 63 7.66 -1.77 2.91
C GLY A 63 8.04 -1.64 1.44
N ILE A 64 9.13 -0.94 1.12
CA ILE A 64 9.59 -0.80 -0.26
C ILE A 64 10.19 -2.12 -0.74
N GLU A 65 11.03 -2.75 0.07
CA GLU A 65 11.60 -4.06 -0.25
C GLU A 65 10.51 -5.14 -0.32
N ALA A 66 9.53 -5.08 0.60
CA ALA A 66 8.38 -5.99 0.56
C ALA A 66 7.58 -5.79 -0.74
N THR A 67 7.35 -4.53 -1.14
CA THR A 67 6.66 -4.22 -2.39
C THR A 67 7.39 -4.81 -3.58
N ARG A 68 8.72 -4.63 -3.63
CA ARG A 68 9.53 -5.21 -4.71
C ARG A 68 9.40 -6.73 -4.76
N ALA A 69 9.47 -7.38 -3.61
CA ALA A 69 9.33 -8.83 -3.51
C ALA A 69 7.96 -9.31 -4.00
N ILE A 70 6.91 -8.59 -3.63
CA ILE A 70 5.54 -8.94 -4.02
C ILE A 70 5.35 -8.76 -5.54
N THR A 71 5.74 -7.61 -6.07
CA THR A 71 5.46 -7.28 -7.47
C THR A 71 6.31 -8.08 -8.46
N THR A 72 7.44 -8.61 -8.03
CA THR A 72 8.30 -9.45 -8.88
C THR A 72 8.05 -10.94 -8.68
N SER A 73 7.27 -11.33 -7.68
CA SER A 73 6.96 -12.74 -7.41
C SER A 73 5.87 -13.25 -8.36
N PRO A 74 6.01 -14.45 -8.92
CA PRO A 74 4.94 -15.06 -9.73
C PRO A 74 3.64 -15.23 -8.94
N SER A 75 3.72 -15.53 -7.64
CA SER A 75 2.52 -15.74 -6.81
C SER A 75 1.87 -14.43 -6.36
N GLY A 76 2.58 -13.30 -6.43
CA GLY A 76 2.07 -11.99 -6.04
C GLY A 76 1.66 -11.11 -7.22
N GLY A 77 1.65 -11.66 -8.45
CA GLY A 77 1.48 -10.86 -9.67
C GLY A 77 0.17 -10.09 -9.76
N ASP A 78 -0.90 -10.58 -9.15
CA ASP A 78 -2.21 -9.93 -9.17
C ASP A 78 -2.46 -9.06 -7.95
N THR A 79 -1.60 -9.10 -6.96
CA THR A 79 -1.72 -8.28 -5.76
C THR A 79 -1.19 -6.88 -6.03
N ARG A 80 -2.00 -5.88 -5.71
CA ARG A 80 -1.60 -4.48 -5.83
C ARG A 80 -1.13 -3.96 -4.48
N VAL A 81 -0.14 -3.09 -4.49
CA VAL A 81 0.41 -2.51 -3.25
C VAL A 81 0.06 -1.03 -3.20
N LEU A 82 -0.61 -0.63 -2.12
CA LEU A 82 -0.90 0.77 -1.82
C LEU A 82 -0.08 1.17 -0.62
N ILE A 83 0.89 2.04 -0.83
CA ILE A 83 1.77 2.53 0.24
C ILE A 83 1.02 3.56 1.07
N LEU A 84 1.12 3.42 2.39
CA LEU A 84 0.51 4.34 3.35
C LEU A 84 1.56 4.76 4.36
N THR A 85 1.92 6.03 4.38
CA THR A 85 3.02 6.52 5.21
C THR A 85 2.67 7.84 5.92
N THR A 86 3.48 8.21 6.94
CA THR A 86 3.20 9.41 7.75
C THR A 86 3.60 10.70 7.04
N PHE A 87 4.86 10.83 6.63
CA PHE A 87 5.35 12.01 5.88
C PHE A 87 6.68 11.62 5.21
N ASP A 88 7.41 12.59 4.67
CA ASP A 88 8.62 12.37 3.88
C ASP A 88 8.33 11.61 2.59
N LEU A 89 7.30 12.10 1.92
CA LEU A 89 6.85 11.53 0.66
C LEU A 89 7.94 11.49 -0.41
N ASP A 90 8.80 12.50 -0.42
CA ASP A 90 9.72 12.72 -1.54
C ASP A 90 10.76 11.60 -1.67
N GLU A 91 11.29 11.15 -0.52
CA GLU A 91 12.32 10.13 -0.52
C GLU A 91 11.78 8.74 -0.84
N TYR A 92 10.63 8.40 -0.27
CA TYR A 92 10.09 7.05 -0.36
C TYR A 92 9.13 6.85 -1.52
N ALA A 93 8.46 7.93 -1.98
CA ALA A 93 7.47 7.82 -3.05
C ALA A 93 8.09 7.27 -4.34
N PHE A 94 9.22 7.81 -4.75
CA PHE A 94 9.89 7.37 -5.98
C PHE A 94 10.35 5.93 -5.88
N SER A 95 10.96 5.56 -4.74
CA SER A 95 11.43 4.20 -4.52
C SER A 95 10.27 3.19 -4.50
N ALA A 96 9.15 3.57 -3.88
CA ALA A 96 7.97 2.72 -3.82
C ALA A 96 7.36 2.50 -5.21
N LEU A 97 7.26 3.56 -6.01
CA LEU A 97 6.72 3.47 -7.37
C LEU A 97 7.64 2.65 -8.27
N ARG A 98 8.96 2.82 -8.14
CA ARG A 98 9.92 2.00 -8.88
C ARG A 98 9.86 0.53 -8.47
N ALA A 99 9.52 0.26 -7.22
CA ALA A 99 9.34 -1.11 -6.73
C ALA A 99 8.04 -1.74 -7.23
N GLY A 100 7.17 -0.98 -7.87
CA GLY A 100 5.95 -1.47 -8.47
C GLY A 100 4.68 -1.15 -7.69
N ALA A 101 4.73 -0.24 -6.71
CA ALA A 101 3.53 0.16 -5.97
C ALA A 101 2.51 0.80 -6.93
N SER A 102 1.24 0.49 -6.71
CA SER A 102 0.13 1.03 -7.50
C SER A 102 -0.39 2.35 -6.96
N GLY A 103 -0.01 2.72 -5.74
CA GLY A 103 -0.45 3.98 -5.16
C GLY A 103 0.36 4.35 -3.94
N PHE A 104 0.18 5.61 -3.52
CA PHE A 104 0.93 6.19 -2.41
C PHE A 104 0.06 7.25 -1.74
N LEU A 105 -0.26 7.05 -0.46
CA LEU A 105 -1.08 7.96 0.32
C LEU A 105 -0.42 8.28 1.66
N LEU A 106 -0.84 9.41 2.26
CA LEU A 106 -0.48 9.74 3.64
C LEU A 106 -1.43 9.08 4.62
N LYS A 107 -0.92 8.73 5.81
CA LYS A 107 -1.72 8.08 6.86
C LYS A 107 -2.82 8.97 7.43
N ASP A 108 -2.77 10.28 7.21
CA ASP A 108 -3.80 11.22 7.65
C ASP A 108 -4.94 11.39 6.64
N VAL A 109 -4.93 10.61 5.58
CA VAL A 109 -5.99 10.66 4.57
C VAL A 109 -7.35 10.36 5.23
N PRO A 110 -8.43 11.08 4.83
CA PRO A 110 -9.75 10.79 5.38
C PRO A 110 -10.20 9.36 5.08
N PRO A 111 -10.95 8.71 5.99
CA PRO A 111 -11.38 7.33 5.78
C PRO A 111 -12.06 7.06 4.44
N ALA A 112 -12.91 7.96 3.98
CA ALA A 112 -13.61 7.78 2.70
C ALA A 112 -12.63 7.77 1.52
N GLU A 113 -11.59 8.58 1.59
CA GLU A 113 -10.54 8.64 0.57
C GLU A 113 -9.70 7.36 0.56
N LEU A 114 -9.38 6.84 1.74
CA LEU A 114 -8.65 5.58 1.86
C LEU A 114 -9.45 4.41 1.24
N VAL A 115 -10.72 4.32 1.57
CA VAL A 115 -11.62 3.30 1.03
C VAL A 115 -11.69 3.41 -0.49
N GLY A 116 -11.87 4.64 -1.01
CA GLY A 116 -11.92 4.88 -2.44
C GLY A 116 -10.63 4.49 -3.15
N ALA A 117 -9.48 4.79 -2.54
CA ALA A 117 -8.17 4.45 -3.09
C ALA A 117 -7.98 2.93 -3.15
N ILE A 118 -8.37 2.20 -2.12
CA ILE A 118 -8.28 0.74 -2.09
C ILE A 118 -9.10 0.15 -3.24
N LYS A 119 -10.32 0.61 -3.42
CA LYS A 119 -11.19 0.11 -4.49
C LYS A 119 -10.65 0.45 -5.88
N THR A 120 -10.08 1.64 -6.03
CA THR A 120 -9.48 2.08 -7.29
C THR A 120 -8.25 1.23 -7.64
N VAL A 121 -7.37 1.01 -6.68
CA VAL A 121 -6.17 0.18 -6.86
C VAL A 121 -6.57 -1.28 -7.17
N ALA A 122 -7.58 -1.79 -6.50
CA ALA A 122 -8.06 -3.15 -6.74
C ALA A 122 -8.55 -3.36 -8.17
N ARG A 123 -9.06 -2.30 -8.82
CA ARG A 123 -9.49 -2.34 -10.23
C ARG A 123 -8.32 -2.25 -11.21
N GLY A 124 -7.09 -2.08 -10.71
CA GLY A 124 -5.90 -1.96 -11.55
C GLY A 124 -5.47 -0.55 -11.87
N ASP A 125 -6.16 0.46 -11.35
CA ASP A 125 -5.80 1.86 -11.56
C ASP A 125 -4.79 2.32 -10.51
N ALA A 126 -4.00 3.34 -10.84
CA ALA A 126 -3.05 3.92 -9.92
C ALA A 126 -3.68 5.05 -9.11
N VAL A 127 -3.26 5.19 -7.85
CA VAL A 127 -3.67 6.30 -7.00
C VAL A 127 -2.43 6.98 -6.47
N VAL A 128 -2.20 8.22 -6.92
CA VAL A 128 -1.09 9.04 -6.43
C VAL A 128 -1.69 10.39 -6.03
N SER A 129 -1.42 10.82 -4.79
CA SER A 129 -1.97 12.10 -4.32
C SER A 129 -1.48 13.25 -5.21
N PRO A 130 -2.23 14.35 -5.32
CA PRO A 130 -1.78 15.51 -6.11
C PRO A 130 -0.42 16.04 -5.67
N ARG A 131 -0.12 15.97 -4.38
CA ARG A 131 1.15 16.40 -3.83
C ARG A 131 2.30 15.54 -4.35
N VAL A 132 2.13 14.21 -4.34
CA VAL A 132 3.14 13.28 -4.85
C VAL A 132 3.31 13.46 -6.36
N THR A 133 2.21 13.60 -7.08
CA THR A 133 2.24 13.83 -8.53
C THR A 133 3.05 15.09 -8.86
N ARG A 134 2.81 16.17 -8.11
CA ARG A 134 3.52 17.43 -8.31
C ARG A 134 5.01 17.26 -8.09
N ARG A 135 5.41 16.55 -7.03
CA ARG A 135 6.82 16.30 -6.74
C ARG A 135 7.47 15.44 -7.81
N LEU A 136 6.76 14.45 -8.34
CA LEU A 136 7.26 13.63 -9.44
C LEU A 136 7.53 14.49 -10.68
N LEU A 137 6.62 15.40 -11.01
CA LEU A 137 6.79 16.29 -12.15
C LEU A 137 7.98 17.22 -11.96
N GLU A 138 8.17 17.78 -10.76
CA GLU A 138 9.31 18.62 -10.46
C GLU A 138 10.64 17.88 -10.60
N GLU A 139 10.70 16.65 -10.07
CA GLU A 139 11.90 15.84 -10.07
C GLU A 139 12.34 15.44 -11.48
N TYR A 140 11.38 15.13 -12.35
CA TYR A 140 11.66 14.63 -13.69
C TYR A 140 11.40 15.65 -14.80
N SER A 141 11.14 16.90 -14.46
CA SER A 141 10.86 17.95 -15.46
C SER A 141 12.00 18.15 -16.45
N ASP A 142 13.24 18.02 -15.99
CA ASP A 142 14.41 18.20 -16.82
C ASP A 142 14.64 17.05 -17.81
N GLN A 143 13.94 15.94 -17.63
CA GLN A 143 14.05 14.75 -18.48
C GLN A 143 12.93 14.68 -19.52
N LEU A 144 11.99 15.56 -19.42
CA LEU A 144 10.88 15.66 -20.35
C LEU A 144 11.22 16.69 -21.44
#